data_4b8eda671d9e99554f43f15975dd5738
#
_entry.id   4b8eda671d9e99554f43f15975dd5738
#
_cell.length_a   1.000
_cell.length_b   1.000
_cell.length_c   1.000
_cell.angle_alpha   90.00
_cell.angle_beta   90.00
_cell.angle_gamma   90.00
#
_symmetry.space_group_name_H-M   'P 1'
#
loop_
_entity.id
_entity.type
_entity.pdbx_description
1 polymer ?
#
loop_
_entity_poly.entity_id
_entity_poly.type
_entity_poly.pdbx_seq_one_letter_code
_entity_poly.pdbx_strand_id
1 'polypeptide(L)'
;KNPPSHKLIVELQNKYAKSTGISNLKIKYNNVIGYFIEVQSKFAAEMLENKEFIHRQSVLNASRFTTVELADLENKIRGAADKALAMEIEIFNNLVQDVTIASDDISRTAKALAELDVGAALSDLAVEKNYCRPVLDNSLVFDVADGRHPVVEEAIERDHAGAFVGNDCCLSDDSSLIWLLTGPNMAGKSTFLRQNAIIAVMAQMGSFVPCKSAHIGVIDKIFSRVGASDDLARGRSTFMVEMVETASILNQADERSFVILDEIGRGTATFDGLSIAWAVIEHLHEKNRCRALFATHYHELTSLTSKLNRMSLHCMKIKEFNDEVVFLHEVIPGAADRSYGIHVAKLAGLPSVVIKRAEQVLDALEHDKKNQKINDLADDLPLFASVQKKVAEEEVERFSPVEEALEAVNPDELTPREALEKLYELKALI
;
A
#
# COMPACT_ATOMS: atom_id res chain seq x y z
N LYS A 1 -35.25 3.83 43.85
CA LYS A 1 -36.27 4.57 44.64
C LYS A 1 -37.45 4.76 43.70
N ASN A 2 -38.68 4.34 44.12
CA ASN A 2 -39.87 4.54 43.33
C ASN A 2 -40.07 6.04 43.06
N PRO A 3 -40.43 6.46 41.84
CA PRO A 3 -40.63 7.89 41.55
C PRO A 3 -41.77 8.48 42.42
N PRO A 4 -41.70 9.78 42.74
CA PRO A 4 -42.69 10.45 43.58
C PRO A 4 -44.16 10.22 43.12
N SER A 5 -44.39 10.08 41.83
CA SER A 5 -45.66 9.76 41.22
C SER A 5 -46.24 8.41 41.69
N HIS A 6 -45.41 7.41 41.85
CA HIS A 6 -45.84 6.06 42.35
C HIS A 6 -46.35 6.14 43.77
N LYS A 7 -45.76 6.99 44.63
CA LYS A 7 -46.20 7.17 46.00
C LYS A 7 -47.56 7.80 46.05
N LEU A 8 -47.85 8.83 45.26
CA LEU A 8 -49.13 9.51 45.18
C LEU A 8 -50.26 8.56 44.69
N ILE A 9 -49.95 7.71 43.70
CA ILE A 9 -50.93 6.71 43.21
C ILE A 9 -51.23 5.67 44.27
N VAL A 10 -50.27 5.20 45.04
CA VAL A 10 -50.45 4.24 46.14
C VAL A 10 -51.27 4.88 47.29
N GLU A 11 -50.99 6.14 47.59
CA GLU A 11 -51.77 6.92 48.61
C GLU A 11 -53.23 7.02 48.17
N LEU A 12 -53.44 7.39 46.90
CA LEU A 12 -54.81 7.52 46.34
C LEU A 12 -55.53 6.15 46.27
N GLN A 13 -54.86 5.07 45.93
CA GLN A 13 -55.40 3.72 45.96
C GLN A 13 -55.84 3.31 47.38
N ASN A 14 -55.00 3.60 48.39
CA ASN A 14 -55.31 3.33 49.77
C ASN A 14 -56.53 4.17 50.28
N LYS A 15 -56.65 5.42 49.86
CA LYS A 15 -57.77 6.32 50.13
C LYS A 15 -59.07 5.68 49.60
N TYR A 16 -59.07 5.27 48.31
CA TYR A 16 -60.26 4.66 47.71
C TYR A 16 -60.60 3.29 48.28
N ALA A 17 -59.61 2.46 48.59
CA ALA A 17 -59.85 1.18 49.25
C ALA A 17 -60.55 1.36 50.63
N LYS A 18 -60.15 2.41 51.38
CA LYS A 18 -60.78 2.73 52.68
C LYS A 18 -62.21 3.32 52.52
N SER A 19 -62.40 4.21 51.57
CA SER A 19 -63.71 4.88 51.38
C SER A 19 -64.77 3.97 50.82
N THR A 20 -64.40 2.97 50.00
CA THR A 20 -65.31 1.98 49.39
C THR A 20 -65.43 0.68 50.20
N GLY A 21 -64.55 0.40 51.18
CA GLY A 21 -64.48 -0.88 51.86
C GLY A 21 -63.92 -2.06 51.03
N ILE A 22 -63.50 -1.76 49.77
CA ILE A 22 -63.05 -2.78 48.82
C ILE A 22 -61.51 -2.93 48.91
N SER A 23 -61.08 -3.90 49.71
CA SER A 23 -59.62 -4.14 49.96
C SER A 23 -58.83 -4.53 48.71
N ASN A 24 -59.47 -5.12 47.71
CA ASN A 24 -58.83 -5.58 46.44
C ASN A 24 -58.88 -4.57 45.31
N LEU A 25 -59.28 -3.31 45.57
CA LEU A 25 -59.21 -2.21 44.61
C LEU A 25 -57.76 -1.93 44.23
N LYS A 26 -57.49 -1.83 42.92
CA LYS A 26 -56.15 -1.47 42.39
C LYS A 26 -56.23 -0.37 41.39
N ILE A 27 -55.34 0.63 41.50
CA ILE A 27 -55.11 1.57 40.42
C ILE A 27 -54.04 0.98 39.47
N LYS A 28 -54.41 0.82 38.21
CA LYS A 28 -53.55 0.32 37.14
C LYS A 28 -53.41 1.35 36.02
N TYR A 29 -52.39 1.16 35.19
CA TYR A 29 -52.17 1.99 34.01
C TYR A 29 -52.29 1.17 32.73
N ASN A 30 -52.88 1.77 31.69
CA ASN A 30 -52.95 1.22 30.35
C ASN A 30 -52.72 2.35 29.35
N ASN A 31 -51.94 2.09 28.27
CA ASN A 31 -51.59 3.10 27.27
C ASN A 31 -52.78 3.67 26.52
N VAL A 32 -53.94 2.99 26.50
CA VAL A 32 -55.16 3.45 25.78
C VAL A 32 -56.10 4.30 26.67
N ILE A 33 -56.27 3.91 27.91
CA ILE A 33 -57.24 4.53 28.82
C ILE A 33 -56.61 5.29 29.99
N GLY A 34 -55.31 5.30 30.10
CA GLY A 34 -54.56 5.95 31.18
C GLY A 34 -54.66 5.18 32.53
N TYR A 35 -54.60 5.92 33.61
CA TYR A 35 -54.83 5.36 34.94
C TYR A 35 -56.32 5.05 35.19
N PHE A 36 -56.58 3.87 35.73
CA PHE A 36 -57.94 3.42 36.05
C PHE A 36 -57.95 2.61 37.33
N ILE A 37 -59.11 2.67 38.01
CA ILE A 37 -59.40 1.87 39.21
C ILE A 37 -60.07 0.60 38.73
N GLU A 38 -59.43 -0.55 39.05
CA GLU A 38 -59.97 -1.88 38.71
C GLU A 38 -60.55 -2.55 39.94
N VAL A 39 -61.80 -2.99 39.86
CA VAL A 39 -62.50 -3.74 40.86
C VAL A 39 -63.08 -5.02 40.26
N GLN A 40 -63.27 -6.07 41.08
CA GLN A 40 -63.89 -7.29 40.62
C GLN A 40 -65.38 -7.01 40.26
N SER A 41 -65.94 -7.69 39.27
CA SER A 41 -67.32 -7.46 38.77
C SER A 41 -68.39 -7.53 39.85
N LYS A 42 -68.22 -8.31 40.96
CA LYS A 42 -69.11 -8.39 42.06
C LYS A 42 -69.32 -7.09 42.86
N PHE A 43 -68.35 -6.14 42.78
CA PHE A 43 -68.42 -4.83 43.44
C PHE A 43 -68.81 -3.73 42.48
N ALA A 44 -69.08 -4.03 41.23
CA ALA A 44 -69.38 -3.02 40.19
C ALA A 44 -70.65 -2.24 40.46
N ALA A 45 -71.68 -2.88 40.98
CA ALA A 45 -72.95 -2.23 41.32
C ALA A 45 -72.78 -1.21 42.43
N GLU A 46 -72.08 -1.56 43.51
CA GLU A 46 -71.76 -0.66 44.61
C GLU A 46 -70.94 0.55 44.19
N MET A 47 -69.96 0.35 43.29
CA MET A 47 -69.16 1.44 42.73
C MET A 47 -69.94 2.35 41.79
N LEU A 48 -70.97 1.86 41.08
CA LEU A 48 -71.82 2.62 40.20
C LEU A 48 -72.79 3.55 40.97
N GLU A 49 -73.21 3.18 42.18
CA GLU A 49 -74.04 4.00 43.07
C GLU A 49 -73.30 5.20 43.66
N ASN A 50 -71.96 5.08 43.74
CA ASN A 50 -71.13 6.16 44.28
C ASN A 50 -70.78 7.17 43.19
N LYS A 51 -71.28 8.38 43.26
CA LYS A 51 -71.11 9.47 42.29
C LYS A 51 -69.66 9.92 42.12
N GLU A 52 -68.74 9.55 43.01
CA GLU A 52 -67.33 9.85 42.92
C GLU A 52 -66.63 9.05 41.80
N PHE A 53 -67.13 7.80 41.53
CA PHE A 53 -66.52 6.88 40.57
C PHE A 53 -67.25 6.91 39.24
N ILE A 54 -66.53 7.22 38.19
CA ILE A 54 -67.05 7.29 36.82
C ILE A 54 -66.69 5.98 36.12
N HIS A 55 -67.69 5.23 35.66
CA HIS A 55 -67.49 4.00 34.91
C HIS A 55 -66.81 4.26 33.57
N ARG A 56 -65.77 3.51 33.23
CA ARG A 56 -65.04 3.59 31.97
C ARG A 56 -65.26 2.36 31.08
N GLN A 57 -65.14 1.19 31.62
CA GLN A 57 -65.16 -0.05 30.83
C GLN A 57 -65.50 -1.25 31.72
N SER A 58 -66.32 -2.20 31.24
CA SER A 58 -66.49 -3.52 31.84
C SER A 58 -65.70 -4.55 31.03
N VAL A 59 -64.96 -5.42 31.72
CA VAL A 59 -64.20 -6.55 31.17
C VAL A 59 -64.68 -7.86 31.84
N LEU A 60 -64.25 -9.04 31.35
CA LEU A 60 -64.83 -10.31 31.66
C LEU A 60 -64.99 -10.60 33.19
N ASN A 61 -64.08 -10.16 34.05
CA ASN A 61 -64.11 -10.40 35.49
C ASN A 61 -63.88 -9.15 36.35
N ALA A 62 -63.86 -7.95 35.73
CA ALA A 62 -63.57 -6.69 36.39
C ALA A 62 -64.29 -5.54 35.75
N SER A 63 -64.54 -4.48 36.54
CA SER A 63 -65.01 -3.21 36.06
C SER A 63 -63.98 -2.11 36.33
N ARG A 64 -63.85 -1.19 35.38
CA ARG A 64 -62.86 -0.12 35.40
C ARG A 64 -63.53 1.22 35.59
N PHE A 65 -63.04 1.97 36.55
CA PHE A 65 -63.57 3.27 36.92
C PHE A 65 -62.47 4.34 36.88
N THR A 66 -62.86 5.59 36.87
CA THR A 66 -61.96 6.70 37.13
C THR A 66 -62.65 7.65 38.11
N THR A 67 -61.90 8.61 38.63
CA THR A 67 -62.41 9.74 39.41
C THR A 67 -61.82 11.02 38.88
N VAL A 68 -62.44 12.17 39.19
CA VAL A 68 -61.87 13.48 38.84
C VAL A 68 -60.48 13.65 39.44
N GLU A 69 -60.26 13.22 40.69
CA GLU A 69 -58.99 13.30 41.41
C GLU A 69 -57.91 12.45 40.74
N LEU A 70 -58.27 11.24 40.25
CA LEU A 70 -57.31 10.36 39.54
C LEU A 70 -56.96 10.94 38.18
N ALA A 71 -57.93 11.51 37.45
CA ALA A 71 -57.68 12.17 36.18
C ALA A 71 -56.82 13.43 36.34
N ASP A 72 -57.03 14.21 37.37
CA ASP A 72 -56.17 15.38 37.67
C ASP A 72 -54.75 14.95 38.08
N LEU A 73 -54.61 13.88 38.83
CA LEU A 73 -53.28 13.34 39.17
C LEU A 73 -52.56 12.82 37.92
N GLU A 74 -53.27 12.12 37.00
CA GLU A 74 -52.70 11.70 35.71
C GLU A 74 -52.21 12.87 34.86
N ASN A 75 -53.04 13.93 34.78
CA ASN A 75 -52.66 15.14 34.04
C ASN A 75 -51.42 15.83 34.64
N LYS A 76 -51.34 15.86 35.98
CA LYS A 76 -50.14 16.40 36.66
C LYS A 76 -48.91 15.55 36.41
N ILE A 77 -49.02 14.23 36.43
CA ILE A 77 -47.88 13.29 36.19
C ILE A 77 -47.39 13.47 34.73
N ARG A 78 -48.31 13.46 33.76
CA ARG A 78 -47.97 13.65 32.33
C ARG A 78 -47.41 15.03 32.06
N GLY A 79 -48.02 16.10 32.59
CA GLY A 79 -47.49 17.44 32.43
C GLY A 79 -46.12 17.65 33.12
N ALA A 80 -45.82 16.91 34.21
CA ALA A 80 -44.50 16.96 34.83
C ALA A 80 -43.44 16.28 33.95
N ALA A 81 -43.78 15.16 33.31
CA ALA A 81 -42.87 14.45 32.38
C ALA A 81 -42.55 15.30 31.15
N ASP A 82 -43.58 15.94 30.56
CA ASP A 82 -43.38 16.84 29.39
C ASP A 82 -42.51 18.05 29.74
N LYS A 83 -42.72 18.63 30.93
CA LYS A 83 -41.91 19.74 31.43
C LYS A 83 -40.46 19.32 31.69
N ALA A 84 -40.24 18.13 32.27
CA ALA A 84 -38.92 17.62 32.49
C ALA A 84 -38.16 17.44 31.15
N LEU A 85 -38.78 16.82 30.15
CA LEU A 85 -38.20 16.65 28.82
C LEU A 85 -37.92 18.00 28.15
N ALA A 86 -38.83 18.95 28.25
CA ALA A 86 -38.61 20.30 27.71
C ALA A 86 -37.41 21.00 28.33
N MET A 87 -37.23 20.89 29.67
CA MET A 87 -36.07 21.42 30.37
C MET A 87 -34.76 20.73 30.00
N GLU A 88 -34.79 19.39 29.82
CA GLU A 88 -33.62 18.64 29.36
C GLU A 88 -33.19 19.10 27.95
N ILE A 89 -34.13 19.25 27.04
CA ILE A 89 -33.86 19.75 25.68
C ILE A 89 -33.31 21.19 25.70
N GLU A 90 -33.88 22.06 26.55
CA GLU A 90 -33.39 23.43 26.70
C GLU A 90 -31.95 23.47 27.23
N ILE A 91 -31.65 22.72 28.27
CA ILE A 91 -30.28 22.61 28.83
C ILE A 91 -29.32 22.05 27.79
N PHE A 92 -29.73 21.00 27.08
CA PHE A 92 -28.89 20.41 26.02
C PHE A 92 -28.57 21.42 24.92
N ASN A 93 -29.59 22.15 24.43
CA ASN A 93 -29.39 23.16 23.40
C ASN A 93 -28.51 24.32 23.86
N ASN A 94 -28.60 24.74 25.13
CA ASN A 94 -27.73 25.78 25.70
C ASN A 94 -26.30 25.28 25.76
N LEU A 95 -26.05 24.05 26.19
CA LEU A 95 -24.71 23.45 26.20
C LEU A 95 -24.11 23.33 24.78
N VAL A 96 -24.92 22.93 23.79
CA VAL A 96 -24.50 22.90 22.37
C VAL A 96 -24.10 24.28 21.89
N GLN A 97 -24.90 25.30 22.26
CA GLN A 97 -24.61 26.69 21.89
C GLN A 97 -23.32 27.19 22.53
N ASP A 98 -23.08 26.91 23.83
CA ASP A 98 -21.86 27.29 24.53
C ASP A 98 -20.62 26.68 23.88
N VAL A 99 -20.67 25.36 23.53
CA VAL A 99 -19.58 24.68 22.83
C VAL A 99 -19.35 25.27 21.44
N THR A 100 -20.46 25.58 20.72
CA THR A 100 -20.36 26.16 19.37
C THR A 100 -19.75 27.55 19.39
N ILE A 101 -20.08 28.39 20.37
CA ILE A 101 -19.47 29.72 20.56
C ILE A 101 -17.98 29.60 20.83
N ALA A 102 -17.56 28.61 21.58
CA ALA A 102 -16.15 28.37 21.90
C ALA A 102 -15.39 27.56 20.81
N SER A 103 -16.03 27.19 19.70
CA SER A 103 -15.46 26.27 18.70
C SER A 103 -14.12 26.73 18.11
N ASP A 104 -13.96 28.02 17.86
CA ASP A 104 -12.72 28.58 17.30
C ASP A 104 -11.57 28.51 18.31
N ASP A 105 -11.83 28.78 19.58
CA ASP A 105 -10.84 28.69 20.65
C ASP A 105 -10.44 27.23 20.92
N ILE A 106 -11.41 26.32 20.92
CA ILE A 106 -11.17 24.88 21.03
C ILE A 106 -10.33 24.40 19.85
N SER A 107 -10.68 24.76 18.62
CA SER A 107 -9.95 24.36 17.42
C SER A 107 -8.51 24.89 17.42
N ARG A 108 -8.32 26.16 17.81
CA ARG A 108 -6.98 26.77 17.92
C ARG A 108 -6.13 26.09 18.98
N THR A 109 -6.72 25.81 20.14
CA THR A 109 -6.03 25.12 21.22
C THR A 109 -5.66 23.68 20.83
N ALA A 110 -6.59 22.96 20.18
CA ALA A 110 -6.35 21.61 19.70
C ALA A 110 -5.19 21.55 18.68
N LYS A 111 -5.13 22.52 17.74
CA LYS A 111 -4.03 22.62 16.78
C LYS A 111 -2.68 22.88 17.48
N ALA A 112 -2.64 23.80 18.41
CA ALA A 112 -1.42 24.09 19.16
C ALA A 112 -0.95 22.89 20.00
N LEU A 113 -1.86 22.17 20.63
CA LEU A 113 -1.54 20.94 21.37
C LEU A 113 -1.05 19.84 20.42
N ALA A 114 -1.66 19.67 19.23
CA ALA A 114 -1.23 18.70 18.26
C ALA A 114 0.20 18.98 17.73
N GLU A 115 0.54 20.26 17.49
CA GLU A 115 1.89 20.65 17.07
C GLU A 115 2.92 20.33 18.17
N LEU A 116 2.60 20.62 19.43
CA LEU A 116 3.46 20.28 20.56
C LEU A 116 3.61 18.78 20.75
N ASP A 117 2.53 18.02 20.67
CA ASP A 117 2.54 16.56 20.83
C ASP A 117 3.37 15.87 19.76
N VAL A 118 3.14 16.21 18.47
CA VAL A 118 3.93 15.67 17.34
C VAL A 118 5.40 16.09 17.46
N GLY A 119 5.67 17.37 17.79
CA GLY A 119 7.03 17.88 17.97
C GLY A 119 7.77 17.16 19.09
N ALA A 120 7.13 16.93 20.22
CA ALA A 120 7.70 16.20 21.36
C ALA A 120 7.99 14.74 20.98
N ALA A 121 7.01 14.03 20.38
CA ALA A 121 7.15 12.64 19.98
C ALA A 121 8.29 12.42 18.96
N LEU A 122 8.38 13.29 17.93
CA LEU A 122 9.47 13.23 16.95
C LEU A 122 10.84 13.57 17.56
N SER A 123 10.89 14.48 18.53
CA SER A 123 12.12 14.84 19.23
C SER A 123 12.61 13.71 20.13
N ASP A 124 11.72 13.08 20.88
CA ASP A 124 12.03 11.94 21.74
C ASP A 124 12.57 10.76 20.89
N LEU A 125 11.89 10.43 19.79
CA LEU A 125 12.36 9.42 18.84
C LEU A 125 13.73 9.75 18.27
N ALA A 126 13.97 11.02 17.91
CA ALA A 126 15.24 11.44 17.34
C ALA A 126 16.40 11.30 18.33
N VAL A 127 16.18 11.60 19.61
CA VAL A 127 17.17 11.44 20.68
C VAL A 127 17.41 9.95 20.96
N GLU A 128 16.34 9.17 21.11
CA GLU A 128 16.43 7.74 21.43
C GLU A 128 17.17 6.95 20.33
N LYS A 129 16.86 7.25 19.06
CA LYS A 129 17.37 6.51 17.89
C LYS A 129 18.54 7.21 17.19
N ASN A 130 19.10 8.28 17.74
CA ASN A 130 20.20 9.05 17.16
C ASN A 130 19.92 9.49 15.71
N TYR A 131 18.75 10.11 15.47
CA TYR A 131 18.41 10.68 14.17
C TYR A 131 18.99 12.07 14.02
N CYS A 132 19.37 12.43 12.80
CA CYS A 132 19.88 13.76 12.50
C CYS A 132 18.80 14.70 11.95
N ARG A 133 19.02 16.00 12.09
CA ARG A 133 18.20 17.03 11.46
C ARG A 133 18.61 17.17 9.99
N PRO A 134 17.72 16.87 9.00
CA PRO A 134 18.06 17.05 7.61
C PRO A 134 18.11 18.53 7.20
N VAL A 135 18.94 18.84 6.23
CA VAL A 135 18.92 20.11 5.49
C VAL A 135 18.02 19.95 4.29
N LEU A 136 17.01 20.81 4.16
CA LEU A 136 16.11 20.83 3.00
C LEU A 136 16.28 22.14 2.24
N ASP A 137 16.40 22.07 0.90
CA ASP A 137 16.49 23.24 0.04
C ASP A 137 15.84 22.99 -1.34
N ASN A 138 16.01 23.92 -2.28
CA ASN A 138 15.43 23.82 -3.62
C ASN A 138 16.37 23.16 -4.65
N SER A 139 17.49 22.58 -4.23
CA SER A 139 18.40 21.84 -5.10
C SER A 139 17.79 20.52 -5.60
N LEU A 140 18.54 19.80 -6.44
CA LEU A 140 18.23 18.41 -6.83
C LEU A 140 19.10 17.38 -6.08
N VAL A 141 19.79 17.81 -5.02
CA VAL A 141 20.66 16.94 -4.23
C VAL A 141 19.83 15.95 -3.40
N PHE A 142 20.30 14.72 -3.32
CA PHE A 142 19.89 13.74 -2.31
C PHE A 142 21.18 13.11 -1.77
N ASP A 143 21.69 13.66 -0.70
CA ASP A 143 22.94 13.25 -0.07
C ASP A 143 22.66 12.82 1.37
N VAL A 144 22.81 11.54 1.63
CA VAL A 144 22.56 10.88 2.92
C VAL A 144 23.81 10.11 3.30
N ALA A 145 24.39 10.43 4.44
CA ALA A 145 25.53 9.70 5.00
C ALA A 145 25.05 8.78 6.13
N ASP A 146 25.52 7.52 6.12
CA ASP A 146 25.22 6.51 7.13
C ASP A 146 23.71 6.35 7.34
N GLY A 147 22.96 6.25 6.23
CA GLY A 147 21.51 6.06 6.24
C GLY A 147 21.12 4.69 6.77
N ARG A 148 20.07 4.61 7.59
CA ARG A 148 19.59 3.40 8.24
C ARG A 148 18.12 3.19 7.97
N HIS A 149 17.66 1.94 7.95
CA HIS A 149 16.25 1.62 7.78
C HIS A 149 15.57 1.50 9.15
N PRO A 150 14.71 2.43 9.56
CA PRO A 150 14.22 2.52 10.94
C PRO A 150 13.56 1.23 11.44
N VAL A 151 12.74 0.60 10.59
CA VAL A 151 12.00 -0.62 10.97
C VAL A 151 12.91 -1.86 11.03
N VAL A 152 13.88 -1.96 10.11
CA VAL A 152 14.82 -3.10 10.09
C VAL A 152 15.82 -2.97 11.22
N GLU A 153 16.32 -1.76 11.49
CA GLU A 153 17.21 -1.46 12.61
C GLU A 153 16.54 -1.86 13.94
N GLU A 154 15.30 -1.46 14.18
CA GLU A 154 14.55 -1.84 15.37
C GLU A 154 14.33 -3.35 15.50
N ALA A 155 14.05 -4.04 14.38
CA ALA A 155 13.91 -5.49 14.38
C ALA A 155 15.22 -6.19 14.75
N ILE A 156 16.35 -5.74 14.21
CA ILE A 156 17.69 -6.26 14.53
C ILE A 156 18.04 -6.04 16.01
N GLU A 157 17.76 -4.84 16.55
CA GLU A 157 17.96 -4.51 17.96
C GLU A 157 17.13 -5.41 18.88
N ARG A 158 15.83 -5.55 18.58
CA ARG A 158 14.91 -6.38 19.36
C ARG A 158 15.30 -7.85 19.36
N ASP A 159 15.77 -8.38 18.22
CA ASP A 159 16.13 -9.78 18.06
C ASP A 159 17.59 -10.04 18.48
N HIS A 160 18.32 -9.02 18.97
CA HIS A 160 19.75 -9.08 19.34
C HIS A 160 20.65 -9.65 18.24
N ALA A 161 20.30 -9.38 16.97
CA ALA A 161 20.99 -9.93 15.80
C ALA A 161 22.24 -9.14 15.36
N GLY A 162 22.68 -8.16 16.15
CA GLY A 162 23.84 -7.32 15.88
C GLY A 162 23.49 -5.85 15.71
N ALA A 163 24.29 -5.11 14.96
CA ALA A 163 24.07 -3.72 14.62
C ALA A 163 23.64 -3.56 13.16
N PHE A 164 22.77 -2.61 12.87
CA PHE A 164 22.44 -2.26 11.49
C PHE A 164 23.63 -1.61 10.80
N VAL A 165 23.91 -1.99 9.56
CA VAL A 165 24.97 -1.40 8.75
C VAL A 165 24.39 -0.22 7.96
N GLY A 166 24.80 1.00 8.33
CA GLY A 166 24.39 2.20 7.62
C GLY A 166 25.05 2.32 6.25
N ASN A 167 24.39 3.00 5.32
CA ASN A 167 24.87 3.15 3.95
C ASN A 167 24.72 4.59 3.47
N ASP A 168 25.71 5.04 2.71
CA ASP A 168 25.68 6.36 2.06
C ASP A 168 24.87 6.28 0.76
N CYS A 169 24.21 7.40 0.41
CA CYS A 169 23.52 7.57 -0.87
C CYS A 169 23.67 9.02 -1.33
N CYS A 170 24.38 9.24 -2.43
CA CYS A 170 24.58 10.57 -3.00
C CYS A 170 24.11 10.63 -4.46
N LEU A 171 22.97 11.28 -4.68
CA LEU A 171 22.43 11.59 -6.01
C LEU A 171 22.47 13.11 -6.20
N SER A 172 23.20 13.58 -7.21
CA SER A 172 23.31 14.99 -7.52
C SER A 172 23.69 15.20 -8.98
N ASP A 173 23.46 16.40 -9.50
CA ASP A 173 23.89 16.76 -10.89
C ASP A 173 25.41 16.70 -11.06
N ASP A 174 26.18 16.95 -10.01
CA ASP A 174 27.64 16.94 -10.04
C ASP A 174 28.23 15.52 -10.04
N SER A 175 27.45 14.51 -9.59
CA SER A 175 27.91 13.12 -9.52
C SER A 175 27.11 12.21 -10.43
N SER A 176 25.95 11.78 -9.99
CA SER A 176 25.03 10.95 -10.75
C SER A 176 23.61 11.09 -10.21
N LEU A 177 22.63 11.11 -11.12
CA LEU A 177 21.21 11.13 -10.76
C LEU A 177 20.63 9.72 -10.63
N ILE A 178 21.25 8.73 -11.27
CA ILE A 178 20.79 7.34 -11.29
C ILE A 178 21.87 6.44 -10.71
N TRP A 179 21.53 5.70 -9.68
CA TRP A 179 22.33 4.58 -9.20
C TRP A 179 21.78 3.27 -9.71
N LEU A 180 22.59 2.50 -10.43
CA LEU A 180 22.31 1.11 -10.77
C LEU A 180 22.92 0.21 -9.72
N LEU A 181 22.07 -0.45 -8.93
CA LEU A 181 22.47 -1.30 -7.82
C LEU A 181 22.39 -2.78 -8.22
N THR A 182 23.53 -3.46 -8.20
CA THR A 182 23.67 -4.87 -8.52
C THR A 182 23.96 -5.73 -7.28
N GLY A 183 23.86 -7.04 -7.41
CA GLY A 183 24.13 -7.99 -6.33
C GLY A 183 22.96 -8.93 -6.03
N PRO A 184 23.18 -9.94 -5.15
CA PRO A 184 22.15 -10.93 -4.83
C PRO A 184 20.99 -10.34 -4.01
N ASN A 185 19.82 -10.98 -4.09
CA ASN A 185 18.60 -10.49 -3.46
C ASN A 185 18.66 -10.43 -1.92
N MET A 186 19.39 -11.36 -1.29
CA MET A 186 19.53 -11.41 0.16
C MET A 186 20.59 -10.44 0.72
N ALA A 187 21.31 -9.73 -0.14
CA ALA A 187 22.39 -8.83 0.31
C ALA A 187 21.89 -7.48 0.86
N GLY A 188 20.60 -7.15 0.74
CA GLY A 188 20.01 -5.93 1.31
C GLY A 188 19.65 -4.84 0.30
N LYS A 189 19.66 -5.10 -1.03
CA LYS A 189 19.28 -4.12 -2.06
C LYS A 189 17.95 -3.45 -1.79
N SER A 190 16.89 -4.24 -1.63
CA SER A 190 15.54 -3.72 -1.40
C SER A 190 15.42 -2.96 -0.07
N THR A 191 16.20 -3.33 0.95
CA THR A 191 16.27 -2.60 2.22
C THR A 191 16.90 -1.23 2.00
N PHE A 192 18.01 -1.16 1.27
CA PHE A 192 18.67 0.11 0.91
C PHE A 192 17.75 1.03 0.09
N LEU A 193 17.01 0.49 -0.87
CA LEU A 193 16.07 1.27 -1.67
C LEU A 193 14.96 1.87 -0.77
N ARG A 194 14.35 1.05 0.06
CA ARG A 194 13.26 1.45 0.95
C ARG A 194 13.72 2.45 2.02
N GLN A 195 14.91 2.25 2.59
CA GLN A 195 15.47 3.18 3.58
C GLN A 195 15.57 4.60 3.02
N ASN A 196 16.07 4.77 1.79
CA ASN A 196 16.19 6.09 1.16
C ASN A 196 14.83 6.72 0.86
N ALA A 197 13.83 5.92 0.47
CA ALA A 197 12.45 6.39 0.34
C ALA A 197 11.87 6.90 1.67
N ILE A 198 12.05 6.12 2.74
CA ILE A 198 11.56 6.48 4.07
C ILE A 198 12.26 7.74 4.58
N ILE A 199 13.59 7.84 4.42
CA ILE A 199 14.36 9.05 4.79
C ILE A 199 13.81 10.28 4.05
N ALA A 200 13.54 10.19 2.75
CA ALA A 200 12.97 11.28 1.97
C ALA A 200 11.59 11.72 2.50
N VAL A 201 10.71 10.78 2.79
CA VAL A 201 9.38 11.06 3.36
C VAL A 201 9.50 11.68 4.74
N MET A 202 10.32 11.11 5.63
CA MET A 202 10.52 11.62 6.99
C MET A 202 11.08 13.04 6.97
N ALA A 203 12.06 13.31 6.12
CA ALA A 203 12.64 14.66 5.99
C ALA A 203 11.57 15.69 5.58
N GLN A 204 10.75 15.40 4.58
CA GLN A 204 9.76 16.34 4.06
C GLN A 204 8.52 16.48 4.95
N MET A 205 8.21 15.52 5.82
CA MET A 205 7.17 15.69 6.81
C MET A 205 7.62 16.52 8.03
N GLY A 206 8.90 16.94 8.10
CA GLY A 206 9.46 17.74 9.17
C GLY A 206 10.08 16.94 10.32
N SER A 207 10.31 15.64 10.13
CA SER A 207 10.97 14.77 11.10
C SER A 207 12.49 14.85 10.99
N PHE A 208 13.18 14.48 12.08
CA PHE A 208 14.55 14.00 12.02
C PHE A 208 14.62 12.66 11.27
N VAL A 209 15.79 12.32 10.74
CA VAL A 209 15.96 11.16 9.86
C VAL A 209 17.04 10.21 10.36
N PRO A 210 16.91 8.90 10.14
CA PRO A 210 17.81 7.86 10.63
C PRO A 210 19.11 7.83 9.82
N CYS A 211 19.97 8.82 10.02
CA CYS A 211 21.28 8.90 9.36
C CYS A 211 22.23 9.81 10.15
N LYS A 212 23.49 9.85 9.75
CA LYS A 212 24.50 10.74 10.33
C LYS A 212 24.34 12.19 9.85
N SER A 213 24.04 12.38 8.58
CA SER A 213 23.73 13.66 7.97
C SER A 213 22.87 13.47 6.73
N ALA A 214 21.99 14.44 6.42
CA ALA A 214 21.19 14.44 5.21
C ALA A 214 21.06 15.85 4.65
N HIS A 215 21.28 15.99 3.33
CA HIS A 215 20.98 17.17 2.55
C HIS A 215 20.09 16.75 1.37
N ILE A 216 18.85 17.20 1.37
CA ILE A 216 17.82 16.73 0.43
C ILE A 216 17.14 17.94 -0.21
N GLY A 217 17.30 18.06 -1.54
CA GLY A 217 16.49 18.96 -2.34
C GLY A 217 15.03 18.50 -2.38
N VAL A 218 14.10 19.43 -2.30
CA VAL A 218 12.65 19.13 -2.27
C VAL A 218 12.26 18.15 -3.38
N ILE A 219 11.48 17.16 -2.99
CA ILE A 219 10.96 16.09 -3.84
C ILE A 219 9.46 16.29 -4.00
N ASP A 220 8.99 16.51 -5.21
CA ASP A 220 7.57 16.75 -5.49
C ASP A 220 6.78 15.43 -5.54
N LYS A 221 7.42 14.36 -6.03
CA LYS A 221 6.79 13.04 -6.17
C LYS A 221 7.78 11.93 -5.84
N ILE A 222 7.33 10.95 -5.09
CA ILE A 222 8.08 9.71 -4.83
C ILE A 222 7.35 8.58 -5.52
N PHE A 223 8.06 7.84 -6.36
CA PHE A 223 7.57 6.64 -7.01
C PHE A 223 8.38 5.44 -6.52
N SER A 224 7.70 4.41 -6.11
CA SER A 224 8.33 3.18 -5.64
C SER A 224 7.68 1.97 -6.29
N ARG A 225 8.50 1.16 -6.94
CA ARG A 225 8.14 -0.18 -7.41
C ARG A 225 9.11 -1.17 -6.78
N VAL A 226 8.75 -1.67 -5.59
CA VAL A 226 9.58 -2.59 -4.79
C VAL A 226 8.73 -3.78 -4.36
N GLY A 227 9.12 -4.96 -4.83
CA GLY A 227 8.43 -6.22 -4.54
C GLY A 227 7.22 -6.49 -5.43
N ALA A 228 6.90 -7.76 -5.65
CA ALA A 228 5.69 -8.19 -6.34
C ALA A 228 4.58 -8.42 -5.30
N SER A 229 3.49 -7.69 -5.39
CA SER A 229 2.24 -8.08 -4.76
C SER A 229 1.39 -8.80 -5.81
N ASP A 230 1.07 -10.06 -5.55
CA ASP A 230 0.12 -10.80 -6.37
C ASP A 230 -1.28 -10.21 -6.16
N ASP A 231 -1.79 -9.48 -7.15
CA ASP A 231 -3.19 -9.07 -7.16
C ASP A 231 -4.06 -10.15 -7.82
N LEU A 232 -4.03 -11.36 -7.24
CA LEU A 232 -4.84 -12.50 -7.66
C LEU A 232 -6.35 -12.18 -7.66
N ALA A 233 -6.78 -11.23 -6.84
CA ALA A 233 -8.19 -10.86 -6.71
C ALA A 233 -8.75 -10.18 -7.98
N ARG A 234 -7.88 -9.57 -8.80
CA ARG A 234 -8.27 -8.88 -10.05
C ARG A 234 -7.90 -9.65 -11.31
N GLY A 235 -7.32 -10.86 -11.20
CA GLY A 235 -6.95 -11.70 -12.34
C GLY A 235 -5.87 -11.09 -13.24
N ARG A 236 -5.10 -10.13 -12.76
CA ARG A 236 -4.00 -9.52 -13.52
C ARG A 236 -2.70 -10.28 -13.25
N SER A 237 -1.93 -10.56 -14.31
CA SER A 237 -0.57 -11.07 -14.18
C SER A 237 0.29 -10.05 -13.40
N THR A 238 1.16 -10.54 -12.50
CA THR A 238 2.15 -9.72 -11.78
C THR A 238 2.96 -8.84 -12.73
N PHE A 239 3.32 -9.37 -13.89
CA PHE A 239 4.03 -8.61 -14.94
C PHE A 239 3.18 -7.46 -15.51
N MET A 240 1.86 -7.66 -15.73
CA MET A 240 0.99 -6.58 -16.20
C MET A 240 0.86 -5.46 -15.16
N VAL A 241 0.76 -5.80 -13.89
CA VAL A 241 0.72 -4.80 -12.79
C VAL A 241 2.03 -4.01 -12.78
N GLU A 242 3.17 -4.69 -12.87
CA GLU A 242 4.49 -4.08 -12.94
C GLU A 242 4.59 -3.09 -14.13
N MET A 243 4.12 -3.48 -15.30
CA MET A 243 4.16 -2.61 -16.49
C MET A 243 3.25 -1.39 -16.35
N VAL A 244 2.07 -1.52 -15.76
CA VAL A 244 1.15 -0.40 -15.50
C VAL A 244 1.78 0.59 -14.51
N GLU A 245 2.39 0.10 -13.44
CA GLU A 245 3.08 0.94 -12.45
C GLU A 245 4.30 1.64 -13.09
N THR A 246 5.12 0.91 -13.83
CA THR A 246 6.27 1.47 -14.55
C THR A 246 5.83 2.52 -15.56
N ALA A 247 4.77 2.28 -16.33
CA ALA A 247 4.21 3.25 -17.26
C ALA A 247 3.72 4.52 -16.53
N SER A 248 3.08 4.37 -15.38
CA SER A 248 2.66 5.51 -14.55
C SER A 248 3.86 6.35 -14.10
N ILE A 249 4.94 5.70 -13.66
CA ILE A 249 6.19 6.36 -13.24
C ILE A 249 6.79 7.15 -14.41
N LEU A 250 7.03 6.50 -15.54
CA LEU A 250 7.67 7.13 -16.71
C LEU A 250 6.88 8.32 -17.27
N ASN A 251 5.53 8.25 -17.18
CA ASN A 251 4.68 9.34 -17.68
C ASN A 251 4.54 10.51 -16.69
N GLN A 252 4.76 10.30 -15.38
CA GLN A 252 4.47 11.31 -14.35
C GLN A 252 5.72 11.85 -13.65
N ALA A 253 6.84 11.13 -13.71
CA ALA A 253 8.08 11.58 -13.10
C ALA A 253 8.68 12.76 -13.84
N ASP A 254 9.25 13.70 -13.10
CA ASP A 254 9.94 14.90 -13.56
C ASP A 254 11.28 15.07 -12.82
N GLU A 255 12.02 16.15 -13.09
CA GLU A 255 13.35 16.39 -12.53
C GLU A 255 13.37 16.42 -10.98
N ARG A 256 12.25 16.81 -10.34
CA ARG A 256 12.12 16.83 -8.87
C ARG A 256 11.59 15.55 -8.28
N SER A 257 11.32 14.55 -9.09
CA SER A 257 10.85 13.25 -8.62
C SER A 257 12.00 12.41 -8.05
N PHE A 258 11.64 11.50 -7.14
CA PHE A 258 12.52 10.45 -6.64
C PHE A 258 11.91 9.09 -7.00
N VAL A 259 12.63 8.31 -7.81
CA VAL A 259 12.15 7.05 -8.39
C VAL A 259 12.94 5.89 -7.82
N ILE A 260 12.23 4.87 -7.36
CA ILE A 260 12.81 3.65 -6.78
C ILE A 260 12.24 2.45 -7.51
N LEU A 261 13.11 1.73 -8.23
CA LEU A 261 12.73 0.56 -9.01
C LEU A 261 13.53 -0.66 -8.58
N ASP A 262 12.85 -1.74 -8.27
CA ASP A 262 13.45 -3.00 -7.83
C ASP A 262 13.08 -4.12 -8.79
N GLU A 263 14.07 -4.66 -9.48
CA GLU A 263 13.99 -5.84 -10.37
C GLU A 263 12.92 -5.74 -11.48
N ILE A 264 12.87 -4.63 -12.19
CA ILE A 264 11.98 -4.45 -13.34
C ILE A 264 12.28 -5.48 -14.44
N GLY A 265 11.22 -6.08 -15.01
CA GLY A 265 11.31 -7.06 -16.11
C GLY A 265 11.44 -8.51 -15.64
N ARG A 266 11.28 -8.80 -14.34
CA ARG A 266 11.42 -10.16 -13.80
C ARG A 266 10.27 -11.11 -14.17
N GLY A 267 9.09 -10.56 -14.48
CA GLY A 267 7.87 -11.33 -14.73
C GLY A 267 7.71 -11.89 -16.16
N THR A 268 8.74 -11.79 -17.02
CA THR A 268 8.71 -12.21 -18.43
C THR A 268 10.00 -12.96 -18.83
N ALA A 269 10.14 -13.31 -20.12
CA ALA A 269 11.35 -13.93 -20.64
C ALA A 269 12.57 -13.01 -20.42
N THR A 270 13.74 -13.61 -20.20
CA THR A 270 14.95 -12.88 -19.79
C THR A 270 15.31 -11.73 -20.73
N PHE A 271 15.29 -11.95 -22.04
CA PHE A 271 15.64 -10.92 -23.02
C PHE A 271 14.58 -9.81 -23.13
N ASP A 272 13.30 -10.16 -23.01
CA ASP A 272 12.23 -9.15 -22.98
C ASP A 272 12.35 -8.28 -21.73
N GLY A 273 12.55 -8.90 -20.56
CA GLY A 273 12.75 -8.19 -19.29
C GLY A 273 13.97 -7.27 -19.32
N LEU A 274 15.11 -7.76 -19.83
CA LEU A 274 16.33 -6.97 -20.01
C LEU A 274 16.09 -5.77 -20.94
N SER A 275 15.42 -5.98 -22.08
CA SER A 275 15.14 -4.92 -23.05
C SER A 275 14.24 -3.83 -22.48
N ILE A 276 13.22 -4.22 -21.70
CA ILE A 276 12.34 -3.28 -21.00
C ILE A 276 13.14 -2.49 -19.95
N ALA A 277 13.90 -3.17 -19.09
CA ALA A 277 14.69 -2.52 -18.05
C ALA A 277 15.70 -1.53 -18.64
N TRP A 278 16.34 -1.90 -19.75
CA TRP A 278 17.25 -1.04 -20.50
C TRP A 278 16.55 0.25 -20.96
N ALA A 279 15.42 0.11 -21.66
CA ALA A 279 14.65 1.25 -22.16
C ALA A 279 14.10 2.15 -21.05
N VAL A 280 13.71 1.55 -19.90
CA VAL A 280 13.26 2.29 -18.72
C VAL A 280 14.38 3.17 -18.17
N ILE A 281 15.60 2.64 -18.03
CA ILE A 281 16.75 3.42 -17.53
C ILE A 281 17.10 4.56 -18.48
N GLU A 282 17.15 4.30 -19.78
CA GLU A 282 17.40 5.35 -20.78
C GLU A 282 16.34 6.45 -20.72
N HIS A 283 15.05 6.08 -20.58
CA HIS A 283 13.96 7.06 -20.45
C HIS A 283 14.08 7.90 -19.18
N LEU A 284 14.38 7.28 -18.03
CA LEU A 284 14.62 8.00 -16.78
C LEU A 284 15.78 8.99 -16.90
N HIS A 285 16.87 8.60 -17.59
CA HIS A 285 18.04 9.44 -17.77
C HIS A 285 17.81 10.59 -18.74
N GLU A 286 17.21 10.34 -19.92
CA GLU A 286 17.10 11.32 -21.01
C GLU A 286 15.87 12.23 -20.88
N LYS A 287 14.72 11.65 -20.45
CA LYS A 287 13.44 12.35 -20.44
C LYS A 287 13.05 12.86 -19.05
N ASN A 288 12.94 11.96 -18.08
CA ASN A 288 12.50 12.35 -16.73
C ASN A 288 13.59 13.13 -15.99
N ARG A 289 14.86 12.80 -16.18
CA ARG A 289 16.04 13.43 -15.54
C ARG A 289 15.94 13.50 -14.03
N CYS A 290 15.25 12.52 -13.43
CA CYS A 290 14.98 12.46 -12.01
C CYS A 290 16.07 11.73 -11.23
N ARG A 291 16.07 11.91 -9.92
CA ARG A 291 16.87 11.08 -9.02
C ARG A 291 16.28 9.67 -9.00
N ALA A 292 17.10 8.64 -9.23
CA ALA A 292 16.61 7.28 -9.28
C ALA A 292 17.57 6.28 -8.65
N LEU A 293 17.01 5.32 -7.91
CA LEU A 293 17.68 4.12 -7.43
C LEU A 293 17.08 2.92 -8.16
N PHE A 294 17.88 2.23 -8.94
CA PHE A 294 17.46 1.11 -9.77
C PHE A 294 18.22 -0.17 -9.37
N ALA A 295 17.56 -1.08 -8.68
CA ALA A 295 18.15 -2.37 -8.37
C ALA A 295 17.81 -3.40 -9.46
N THR A 296 18.79 -4.22 -9.82
CA THR A 296 18.65 -5.21 -10.88
C THR A 296 19.52 -6.43 -10.65
N HIS A 297 19.13 -7.53 -11.27
CA HIS A 297 19.94 -8.73 -11.41
C HIS A 297 20.53 -8.89 -12.83
N TYR A 298 20.18 -7.98 -13.76
CA TYR A 298 20.73 -7.97 -15.11
C TYR A 298 22.10 -7.27 -15.13
N HIS A 299 23.19 -8.07 -15.23
CA HIS A 299 24.54 -7.54 -15.31
C HIS A 299 24.81 -6.76 -16.60
N GLU A 300 24.09 -7.10 -17.67
CA GLU A 300 24.19 -6.44 -18.97
C GLU A 300 23.91 -4.93 -18.91
N LEU A 301 23.03 -4.49 -17.98
CA LEU A 301 22.70 -3.09 -17.77
C LEU A 301 23.87 -2.23 -17.29
N THR A 302 24.94 -2.86 -16.76
CA THR A 302 26.14 -2.15 -16.33
C THR A 302 26.85 -1.46 -17.49
N SER A 303 26.70 -1.98 -18.72
CA SER A 303 27.25 -1.37 -19.92
C SER A 303 26.68 -0.01 -20.24
N LEU A 304 25.47 0.32 -19.74
CA LEU A 304 24.84 1.63 -19.93
C LEU A 304 25.65 2.79 -19.34
N THR A 305 26.48 2.55 -18.32
CA THR A 305 27.32 3.63 -17.74
C THR A 305 28.34 4.21 -18.70
N SER A 306 28.72 3.48 -19.73
CA SER A 306 29.58 4.01 -20.79
C SER A 306 28.87 5.04 -21.67
N LYS A 307 27.53 5.04 -21.71
CA LYS A 307 26.69 5.90 -22.55
C LYS A 307 25.97 6.97 -21.74
N LEU A 308 25.55 6.67 -20.52
CA LEU A 308 24.74 7.51 -19.64
C LEU A 308 25.62 8.18 -18.58
N ASN A 309 26.05 9.40 -18.83
CA ASN A 309 27.04 10.14 -18.03
C ASN A 309 26.56 10.51 -16.60
N ARG A 310 25.23 10.48 -16.32
CA ARG A 310 24.66 10.75 -15.00
C ARG A 310 24.18 9.48 -14.29
N MET A 311 24.78 8.33 -14.64
CA MET A 311 24.50 7.05 -14.05
C MET A 311 25.78 6.47 -13.44
N SER A 312 25.70 5.95 -12.21
CA SER A 312 26.79 5.28 -11.53
C SER A 312 26.43 3.86 -11.12
N LEU A 313 27.46 3.01 -11.06
CA LEU A 313 27.31 1.61 -10.65
C LEU A 313 27.62 1.48 -9.17
N HIS A 314 26.76 0.72 -8.49
CA HIS A 314 26.94 0.33 -7.12
C HIS A 314 26.59 -1.14 -6.95
N CYS A 315 27.21 -1.78 -5.97
CA CYS A 315 26.90 -3.16 -5.64
C CYS A 315 26.92 -3.41 -4.14
N MET A 316 26.24 -4.47 -3.74
CA MET A 316 26.29 -4.94 -2.37
C MET A 316 27.62 -5.66 -2.12
N LYS A 317 28.34 -5.23 -1.10
CA LYS A 317 29.62 -5.80 -0.72
C LYS A 317 29.46 -7.21 -0.15
N ILE A 318 30.25 -8.11 -0.69
CA ILE A 318 30.25 -9.52 -0.33
C ILE A 318 31.66 -9.91 0.07
N LYS A 319 31.77 -10.77 1.05
CA LYS A 319 33.06 -11.36 1.45
C LYS A 319 32.96 -12.87 1.35
N GLU A 320 33.89 -13.46 0.59
CA GLU A 320 34.05 -14.91 0.51
C GLU A 320 35.04 -15.35 1.58
N PHE A 321 34.70 -16.36 2.37
CA PHE A 321 35.56 -16.95 3.37
C PHE A 321 35.29 -18.45 3.46
N ASN A 322 36.31 -19.28 3.17
CA ASN A 322 36.22 -20.75 3.21
C ASN A 322 35.04 -21.33 2.39
N ASP A 323 34.87 -20.90 1.16
CA ASP A 323 33.73 -21.28 0.29
C ASP A 323 32.33 -20.90 0.85
N GLU A 324 32.28 -20.05 1.86
CA GLU A 324 31.07 -19.45 2.36
C GLU A 324 31.01 -17.97 1.98
N VAL A 325 29.79 -17.50 1.66
CA VAL A 325 29.54 -16.11 1.31
C VAL A 325 28.90 -15.39 2.48
N VAL A 326 29.53 -14.29 2.90
CA VAL A 326 29.01 -13.41 3.95
C VAL A 326 28.55 -12.11 3.30
N PHE A 327 27.26 -11.80 3.44
CA PHE A 327 26.69 -10.53 3.03
C PHE A 327 27.01 -9.47 4.08
N LEU A 328 27.75 -8.43 3.69
CA LEU A 328 28.13 -7.36 4.60
C LEU A 328 27.11 -6.24 4.69
N HIS A 329 26.05 -6.27 3.86
CA HIS A 329 24.98 -5.26 3.79
C HIS A 329 25.50 -3.84 3.55
N GLU A 330 26.70 -3.70 3.01
CA GLU A 330 27.36 -2.45 2.68
C GLU A 330 27.27 -2.19 1.17
N VAL A 331 26.84 -1.00 0.78
CA VAL A 331 26.80 -0.55 -0.63
C VAL A 331 28.13 0.10 -0.98
N ILE A 332 28.75 -0.39 -2.04
CA ILE A 332 30.04 0.12 -2.53
C ILE A 332 29.97 0.49 -4.02
N PRO A 333 30.79 1.46 -4.49
CA PRO A 333 30.91 1.74 -5.92
C PRO A 333 31.40 0.54 -6.71
N GLY A 334 30.87 0.34 -7.91
CA GLY A 334 31.24 -0.74 -8.82
C GLY A 334 30.09 -1.68 -9.14
N ALA A 335 30.34 -2.67 -9.99
CA ALA A 335 29.41 -3.75 -10.33
C ALA A 335 29.77 -5.03 -9.56
N ALA A 336 28.76 -5.84 -9.25
CA ALA A 336 29.03 -7.18 -8.69
C ALA A 336 29.67 -8.08 -9.75
N ASP A 337 30.74 -8.76 -9.39
CA ASP A 337 31.52 -9.58 -10.32
C ASP A 337 30.80 -10.86 -10.78
N ARG A 338 29.88 -11.38 -9.96
CA ARG A 338 29.20 -12.67 -10.18
C ARG A 338 27.76 -12.67 -9.65
N SER A 339 26.97 -13.60 -10.16
CA SER A 339 25.69 -13.96 -9.56
C SER A 339 25.92 -15.00 -8.46
N TYR A 340 25.37 -14.76 -7.26
CA TYR A 340 25.53 -15.67 -6.11
C TYR A 340 24.31 -16.58 -5.88
N GLY A 341 23.46 -16.77 -6.91
CA GLY A 341 22.22 -17.54 -6.81
C GLY A 341 22.43 -18.99 -6.35
N ILE A 342 23.46 -19.67 -6.90
CA ILE A 342 23.80 -21.06 -6.51
C ILE A 342 24.26 -21.11 -5.07
N HIS A 343 25.00 -20.10 -4.61
CA HIS A 343 25.48 -20.03 -3.24
C HIS A 343 24.32 -19.84 -2.25
N VAL A 344 23.35 -18.98 -2.58
CA VAL A 344 22.09 -18.81 -1.82
C VAL A 344 21.31 -20.12 -1.78
N ALA A 345 21.25 -20.85 -2.90
CA ALA A 345 20.60 -22.16 -2.95
C ALA A 345 21.28 -23.18 -2.02
N LYS A 346 22.61 -23.15 -1.91
CA LYS A 346 23.39 -23.96 -0.96
C LYS A 346 23.04 -23.59 0.50
N LEU A 347 22.99 -22.31 0.82
CA LEU A 347 22.59 -21.83 2.15
C LEU A 347 21.13 -22.20 2.50
N ALA A 348 20.25 -22.24 1.52
CA ALA A 348 18.86 -22.68 1.67
C ALA A 348 18.71 -24.20 1.85
N GLY A 349 19.81 -24.96 1.79
CA GLY A 349 19.82 -26.41 2.04
C GLY A 349 19.47 -27.28 0.83
N LEU A 350 19.65 -26.78 -0.40
CA LEU A 350 19.49 -27.63 -1.60
C LEU A 350 20.50 -28.80 -1.58
N PRO A 351 20.10 -30.01 -2.04
CA PRO A 351 20.97 -31.16 -2.07
C PRO A 351 22.30 -30.91 -2.84
N SER A 352 23.42 -31.36 -2.31
CA SER A 352 24.76 -31.11 -2.86
C SER A 352 24.92 -31.57 -4.31
N VAL A 353 24.19 -32.62 -4.72
CA VAL A 353 24.20 -33.12 -6.10
C VAL A 353 23.56 -32.11 -7.06
N VAL A 354 22.49 -31.42 -6.61
CA VAL A 354 21.81 -30.38 -7.40
C VAL A 354 22.72 -29.16 -7.52
N ILE A 355 23.36 -28.75 -6.42
CA ILE A 355 24.31 -27.62 -6.40
C ILE A 355 25.47 -27.86 -7.38
N LYS A 356 26.15 -29.00 -7.29
CA LYS A 356 27.25 -29.36 -8.21
C LYS A 356 26.80 -29.35 -9.69
N ARG A 357 25.60 -29.82 -9.96
CA ARG A 357 25.07 -29.80 -11.33
C ARG A 357 24.76 -28.38 -11.80
N ALA A 358 24.21 -27.53 -10.92
CA ALA A 358 23.95 -26.12 -11.23
C ALA A 358 25.24 -25.35 -11.54
N GLU A 359 26.33 -25.61 -10.78
CA GLU A 359 27.66 -25.03 -11.03
C GLU A 359 28.18 -25.42 -12.41
N GLN A 360 28.10 -26.70 -12.79
CA GLN A 360 28.52 -27.17 -14.12
C GLN A 360 27.72 -26.52 -15.27
N VAL A 361 26.40 -26.34 -15.08
CA VAL A 361 25.55 -25.72 -16.07
C VAL A 361 25.89 -24.23 -16.18
N LEU A 362 26.10 -23.54 -15.06
CA LEU A 362 26.46 -22.13 -15.05
C LEU A 362 27.80 -21.90 -15.79
N ASP A 363 28.81 -22.68 -15.47
CA ASP A 363 30.14 -22.62 -16.14
C ASP A 363 30.00 -22.80 -17.68
N ALA A 364 29.17 -23.75 -18.13
CA ALA A 364 28.95 -23.96 -19.55
C ALA A 364 28.23 -22.74 -20.21
N LEU A 365 27.22 -22.17 -19.54
CA LEU A 365 26.51 -20.99 -20.05
C LEU A 365 27.39 -19.74 -20.07
N GLU A 366 28.27 -19.55 -19.09
CA GLU A 366 29.18 -18.41 -19.05
C GLU A 366 30.29 -18.53 -20.11
N HIS A 367 30.74 -19.74 -20.44
CA HIS A 367 31.69 -19.98 -21.54
C HIS A 367 31.10 -19.71 -22.90
N ASP A 368 29.83 -20.08 -23.14
CA ASP A 368 29.12 -19.77 -24.38
C ASP A 368 28.89 -18.27 -24.58
N LYS A 369 28.55 -17.51 -23.49
CA LYS A 369 28.43 -16.06 -23.50
C LYS A 369 29.73 -15.33 -23.83
N LYS A 370 30.91 -15.86 -23.44
CA LYS A 370 32.21 -15.27 -23.82
C LYS A 370 32.54 -15.37 -25.28
N ASN A 371 31.96 -16.32 -25.99
CA ASN A 371 32.15 -16.52 -27.43
C ASN A 371 31.18 -15.73 -28.30
N GLN A 372 30.06 -15.23 -27.77
CA GLN A 372 29.16 -14.30 -28.43
C GLN A 372 29.48 -12.88 -27.94
N LYS A 373 30.06 -12.06 -28.83
CA LYS A 373 30.42 -10.67 -28.58
C LYS A 373 29.17 -9.83 -28.24
N ILE A 374 28.91 -9.64 -26.94
CA ILE A 374 27.86 -8.74 -26.42
C ILE A 374 28.13 -7.26 -26.80
N ASN A 375 29.36 -6.95 -27.18
CA ASN A 375 29.75 -5.59 -27.61
C ASN A 375 29.06 -5.10 -28.87
N ASP A 376 28.55 -5.97 -29.73
CA ASP A 376 27.88 -5.58 -30.98
C ASP A 376 26.43 -5.12 -30.77
N LEU A 377 25.80 -5.49 -29.65
CA LEU A 377 24.43 -5.04 -29.31
C LEU A 377 24.35 -3.61 -28.74
N ALA A 378 25.47 -3.08 -28.25
CA ALA A 378 25.50 -1.77 -27.64
C ALA A 378 25.63 -0.63 -28.70
N ASP A 379 26.09 -0.92 -29.89
CA ASP A 379 26.37 0.11 -30.94
C ASP A 379 25.20 0.38 -31.89
N ASP A 380 24.16 -0.49 -31.92
CA ASP A 380 23.12 -0.45 -32.96
C ASP A 380 21.72 0.05 -32.54
N LEU A 381 21.51 0.54 -31.30
CA LEU A 381 20.19 1.04 -30.88
C LEU A 381 20.20 2.47 -30.30
N PRO A 382 20.13 3.52 -31.13
CA PRO A 382 19.66 4.83 -30.66
C PRO A 382 18.11 4.79 -30.55
N LEU A 383 17.57 4.89 -29.36
CA LEU A 383 16.12 4.88 -29.07
C LEU A 383 15.34 6.01 -29.77
N PHE A 384 16.02 7.01 -30.36
CA PHE A 384 15.40 8.18 -30.99
C PHE A 384 15.93 8.53 -32.40
N ALA A 385 16.82 7.73 -32.96
CA ALA A 385 17.22 7.89 -34.34
C ALA A 385 16.42 6.90 -35.21
N SER A 386 15.31 7.36 -35.70
CA SER A 386 14.60 6.73 -36.82
C SER A 386 13.29 6.03 -36.57
N VAL A 387 12.27 6.83 -36.30
CA VAL A 387 10.96 6.58 -36.93
C VAL A 387 11.00 7.05 -38.44
N GLN A 388 12.12 7.53 -38.92
CA GLN A 388 12.21 8.10 -40.30
C GLN A 388 13.15 7.38 -41.25
N LYS A 389 13.63 6.15 -40.95
CA LYS A 389 14.46 5.40 -41.91
C LYS A 389 14.22 3.91 -41.93
N LYS A 390 12.93 3.48 -41.94
CA LYS A 390 12.54 2.14 -42.38
C LYS A 390 11.53 2.21 -43.50
N VAL A 391 11.89 3.01 -44.52
CA VAL A 391 11.41 2.79 -45.89
C VAL A 391 12.68 2.79 -46.73
N ALA A 392 12.98 1.59 -47.27
CA ALA A 392 14.11 1.27 -48.16
C ALA A 392 15.40 0.80 -47.48
N GLU A 393 15.38 -0.41 -46.98
CA GLU A 393 16.37 -1.43 -47.34
C GLU A 393 15.59 -2.74 -47.36
N GLU A 394 15.14 -3.11 -48.56
CA GLU A 394 14.66 -4.44 -48.87
C GLU A 394 15.77 -5.42 -48.51
N GLU A 395 15.49 -6.29 -47.53
CA GLU A 395 16.22 -7.55 -47.40
C GLU A 395 16.09 -8.27 -48.74
N VAL A 396 17.21 -8.30 -49.49
CA VAL A 396 17.33 -9.27 -50.58
C VAL A 396 17.32 -10.65 -49.92
N GLU A 397 16.14 -11.27 -49.82
CA GLU A 397 16.02 -12.67 -49.52
C GLU A 397 16.88 -13.43 -50.52
N ARG A 398 18.00 -13.99 -50.07
CA ARG A 398 18.79 -14.93 -50.85
C ARG A 398 17.98 -16.25 -50.84
N PHE A 399 17.15 -16.40 -51.88
CA PHE A 399 16.49 -17.67 -52.12
C PHE A 399 17.54 -18.78 -52.20
N SER A 400 17.23 -19.93 -51.63
CA SER A 400 18.08 -21.11 -51.79
C SER A 400 18.07 -21.51 -53.27
N PRO A 401 19.12 -22.16 -53.80
CA PRO A 401 19.09 -22.64 -55.20
C PRO A 401 17.90 -23.53 -55.53
N VAL A 402 17.29 -24.16 -54.50
CA VAL A 402 16.08 -24.99 -54.66
C VAL A 402 14.83 -24.12 -54.81
N GLU A 403 14.75 -22.99 -54.09
CA GLU A 403 13.63 -22.05 -54.17
C GLU A 403 13.60 -21.34 -55.51
N GLU A 404 14.76 -20.87 -56.03
CA GLU A 404 14.86 -20.30 -57.38
C GLU A 404 14.46 -21.29 -58.43
N ALA A 405 14.91 -22.55 -58.36
CA ALA A 405 14.59 -23.59 -59.31
C ALA A 405 13.09 -24.01 -59.23
N LEU A 406 12.47 -23.90 -58.08
CA LEU A 406 11.07 -24.22 -57.87
C LEU A 406 10.14 -23.11 -58.41
N GLU A 407 10.52 -21.84 -58.21
CA GLU A 407 9.76 -20.68 -58.74
C GLU A 407 9.72 -20.65 -60.26
N ALA A 408 10.73 -21.20 -60.92
CA ALA A 408 10.83 -21.28 -62.40
C ALA A 408 9.94 -22.44 -62.98
N VAL A 409 9.29 -23.25 -62.15
CA VAL A 409 8.48 -24.38 -62.58
C VAL A 409 7.01 -24.00 -62.69
N ASN A 410 6.42 -24.11 -63.88
CA ASN A 410 4.96 -24.03 -64.08
C ASN A 410 4.34 -25.45 -64.07
N PRO A 411 3.67 -25.90 -63.00
CA PRO A 411 3.17 -27.28 -62.89
C PRO A 411 2.10 -27.65 -63.93
N ASP A 412 1.38 -26.63 -64.44
CA ASP A 412 0.26 -26.86 -65.37
C ASP A 412 0.75 -27.12 -66.82
N GLU A 413 2.01 -26.84 -67.10
CA GLU A 413 2.62 -27.05 -68.42
C GLU A 413 3.46 -28.31 -68.48
N LEU A 414 3.64 -29.06 -67.38
CA LEU A 414 4.48 -30.23 -67.34
C LEU A 414 3.68 -31.52 -67.56
N THR A 415 4.20 -32.41 -68.39
CA THR A 415 3.72 -33.76 -68.41
C THR A 415 4.15 -34.55 -67.19
N PRO A 416 3.45 -35.65 -66.81
CA PRO A 416 3.81 -36.46 -65.64
C PRO A 416 5.26 -36.95 -65.62
N ARG A 417 5.86 -37.17 -66.78
CA ARG A 417 7.26 -37.60 -66.91
C ARG A 417 8.23 -36.44 -66.64
N GLU A 418 7.95 -35.28 -67.20
CA GLU A 418 8.75 -34.07 -66.99
C GLU A 418 8.65 -33.59 -65.58
N ALA A 419 7.52 -33.68 -64.89
CA ALA A 419 7.35 -33.38 -63.49
C ALA A 419 8.22 -34.28 -62.59
N LEU A 420 8.31 -35.57 -62.92
CA LEU A 420 9.17 -36.47 -62.16
C LEU A 420 10.66 -36.19 -62.39
N GLU A 421 11.09 -35.86 -63.60
CA GLU A 421 12.45 -35.44 -63.93
C GLU A 421 12.80 -34.14 -63.16
N LYS A 422 11.88 -33.19 -63.07
CA LYS A 422 12.08 -31.93 -62.38
C LYS A 422 12.21 -32.12 -60.87
N LEU A 423 11.46 -33.08 -60.28
CA LEU A 423 11.62 -33.45 -58.88
C LEU A 423 12.99 -34.04 -58.55
N TYR A 424 13.56 -34.82 -59.48
CA TYR A 424 14.93 -35.34 -59.32
C TYR A 424 15.98 -34.22 -59.42
N GLU A 425 15.80 -33.23 -60.30
CA GLU A 425 16.66 -32.05 -60.42
C GLU A 425 16.64 -31.20 -59.13
N LEU A 426 15.45 -30.91 -58.60
CA LEU A 426 15.30 -30.17 -57.33
C LEU A 426 15.91 -30.93 -56.16
N LYS A 427 15.78 -32.25 -56.11
CA LYS A 427 16.40 -33.07 -55.06
C LYS A 427 17.92 -33.14 -55.15
N ALA A 428 18.50 -32.90 -56.29
CA ALA A 428 19.95 -32.86 -56.48
C ALA A 428 20.56 -31.48 -56.05
N LEU A 429 19.71 -30.47 -55.82
CA LEU A 429 20.13 -29.11 -55.36
C LEU A 429 20.08 -29.01 -53.83
N ILE A 430 19.54 -30.00 -53.11
CA ILE A 430 19.57 -30.13 -51.67
C ILE A 430 20.90 -30.79 -51.21
#